data_a2fb1d954b234de247e3e66f9a8e120e
#
_entry.id   a2fb1d954b234de247e3e66f9a8e120e
#
_cell.length_a   1.000
_cell.length_b   1.000
_cell.length_c   1.000
_cell.angle_alpha   90.00
_cell.angle_beta   90.00
_cell.angle_gamma   90.00
#
_symmetry.space_group_name_H-M   'P 1'
#
loop_
_entity.id
_entity.type
_entity.pdbx_description
1 polymer ?
#
loop_
_entity_poly.entity_id
_entity_poly.type
_entity_poly.pdbx_seq_one_letter_code
_entity_poly.pdbx_strand_id
1 'polypeptide(L)'
;IARYPGELGNSIQVSICPPNSTAFDAWSYKDDFDAAPGTSSHASNKNASNDEIHVVVVDNGGELTGTKGTVLERYPFVSIASDAKNADGTTNYAKDIVNARSEYIHMVGFDSDYAGAGAGTTADSGDNFSPGLTSATDHTFTKGANSGALTTSEVLTGFDLFEDKDIVEVDFLVAPSMNSRADQTTVVNDL
;
A
#
# COMPACT_ATOMS: atom_id res chain seq x y z
N ILE A 1 3.38 2.47 -0.90
CA ILE A 1 2.62 3.68 -1.27
C ILE A 1 1.13 3.38 -1.31
N ALA A 2 0.30 4.38 -0.95
CA ALA A 2 -1.15 4.23 -1.04
C ALA A 2 -1.62 4.11 -2.50
N ARG A 3 -2.65 3.30 -2.75
CA ARG A 3 -3.36 3.27 -4.04
C ARG A 3 -4.26 4.48 -4.24
N TYR A 4 -4.66 5.12 -3.16
CA TYR A 4 -5.50 6.33 -3.19
C TYR A 4 -4.61 7.57 -3.23
N PRO A 5 -4.72 8.40 -4.27
CA PRO A 5 -3.99 9.66 -4.34
C PRO A 5 -4.56 10.67 -3.33
N GLY A 6 -3.75 11.65 -2.97
CA GLY A 6 -4.16 12.73 -2.10
C GLY A 6 -4.06 12.42 -0.60
N GLU A 7 -4.74 13.21 0.21
CA GLU A 7 -4.69 13.13 1.68
C GLU A 7 -5.30 11.86 2.24
N LEU A 8 -6.23 11.23 1.52
CA LEU A 8 -6.88 9.99 1.95
C LEU A 8 -5.86 8.88 2.22
N GLY A 9 -4.79 8.82 1.42
CA GLY A 9 -3.69 7.87 1.62
C GLY A 9 -2.97 8.01 2.97
N ASN A 10 -2.99 9.20 3.58
CA ASN A 10 -2.36 9.42 4.89
C ASN A 10 -3.11 8.73 6.04
N SER A 11 -4.34 8.27 5.80
CA SER A 11 -5.09 7.47 6.79
C SER A 11 -4.54 6.05 6.95
N ILE A 12 -3.72 5.59 6.02
CA ILE A 12 -3.21 4.23 5.99
C ILE A 12 -1.95 4.10 6.85
N GLN A 13 -1.89 3.01 7.61
CA GLN A 13 -0.70 2.52 8.30
C GLN A 13 -0.46 1.08 7.89
N VAL A 14 0.81 0.71 7.70
CA VAL A 14 1.24 -0.67 7.52
C VAL A 14 2.02 -1.08 8.75
N SER A 15 1.59 -2.17 9.39
CA SER A 15 2.29 -2.77 10.52
C SER A 15 2.90 -4.10 10.11
N ILE A 16 4.19 -4.29 10.39
CA ILE A 16 4.94 -5.48 9.99
C ILE A 16 5.51 -6.16 11.23
N CYS A 17 5.21 -7.45 11.40
CA CYS A 17 5.80 -8.27 12.44
C CYS A 17 6.91 -9.14 11.83
N PRO A 18 8.16 -9.02 12.33
CA PRO A 18 9.29 -9.81 11.85
C PRO A 18 9.26 -11.26 12.41
N PRO A 19 10.13 -12.17 11.91
CA PRO A 19 10.26 -13.54 12.37
C PRO A 19 10.91 -13.64 13.75
N ASN A 20 10.21 -13.10 14.76
CA ASN A 20 10.67 -13.01 16.14
C ASN A 20 9.49 -13.19 17.09
N SER A 21 9.50 -14.25 17.90
CA SER A 21 8.40 -14.55 18.83
C SER A 21 8.17 -13.47 19.87
N THR A 22 9.24 -12.84 20.38
CA THR A 22 9.11 -11.75 21.35
C THR A 22 8.48 -10.50 20.71
N ALA A 23 8.83 -10.22 19.45
CA ALA A 23 8.21 -9.15 18.68
C ALA A 23 6.72 -9.43 18.43
N PHE A 24 6.38 -10.67 18.09
CA PHE A 24 5.01 -11.12 17.90
C PHE A 24 4.18 -11.00 19.18
N ASP A 25 4.70 -11.47 20.33
CA ASP A 25 3.99 -11.42 21.61
C ASP A 25 3.68 -9.99 22.05
N ALA A 26 4.52 -9.03 21.67
CA ALA A 26 4.35 -7.61 21.97
C ALA A 26 3.53 -6.85 20.92
N TRP A 27 3.24 -7.47 19.76
CA TRP A 27 2.60 -6.82 18.64
C TRP A 27 1.09 -6.62 18.85
N SER A 28 0.60 -5.44 18.52
CA SER A 28 -0.81 -5.06 18.74
C SER A 28 -1.82 -5.90 17.94
N TYR A 29 -1.38 -6.52 16.83
CA TYR A 29 -2.23 -7.29 15.92
C TYR A 29 -2.01 -8.80 16.02
N LYS A 30 -1.32 -9.29 17.06
CA LYS A 30 -1.00 -10.71 17.21
C LYS A 30 -2.24 -11.63 17.23
N ASP A 31 -3.35 -11.14 17.81
CA ASP A 31 -4.58 -11.91 17.94
C ASP A 31 -5.31 -12.12 16.60
N ASP A 32 -4.86 -11.44 15.55
CA ASP A 32 -5.32 -11.62 14.17
C ASP A 32 -4.60 -12.77 13.43
N PHE A 33 -3.62 -13.44 14.08
CA PHE A 33 -2.78 -14.46 13.47
C PHE A 33 -2.65 -15.69 14.37
N ASP A 34 -2.54 -16.87 13.75
CA ASP A 34 -2.50 -18.15 14.46
C ASP A 34 -1.18 -18.41 15.21
N ALA A 35 -0.08 -17.87 14.74
CA ALA A 35 1.25 -18.05 15.31
C ALA A 35 2.21 -16.94 14.86
N ALA A 36 3.36 -16.84 15.54
CA ALA A 36 4.46 -15.95 15.11
C ALA A 36 5.00 -16.36 13.74
N PRO A 37 5.43 -15.40 12.91
CA PRO A 37 6.11 -15.71 11.65
C PRO A 37 7.49 -16.32 11.94
N GLY A 38 7.98 -17.17 11.04
CA GLY A 38 9.20 -17.94 11.26
C GLY A 38 9.95 -18.26 9.99
N THR A 39 10.09 -19.54 9.71
CA THR A 39 10.80 -20.03 8.52
C THR A 39 9.84 -20.77 7.61
N SER A 40 9.70 -20.31 6.38
CA SER A 40 8.89 -20.99 5.38
C SER A 40 9.47 -22.35 4.99
N SER A 41 8.61 -23.23 4.47
CA SER A 41 9.07 -24.51 3.93
C SER A 41 10.07 -24.31 2.76
N HIS A 42 9.89 -23.22 1.99
CA HIS A 42 10.81 -22.90 0.89
C HIS A 42 12.21 -22.60 1.41
N ALA A 43 12.33 -21.68 2.37
CA ALA A 43 13.61 -21.33 2.98
C ALA A 43 14.24 -22.52 3.71
N SER A 44 13.44 -23.27 4.48
CA SER A 44 13.90 -24.47 5.18
C SER A 44 14.50 -25.53 4.23
N ASN A 45 13.88 -25.77 3.07
CA ASN A 45 14.38 -26.69 2.05
C ASN A 45 15.72 -26.25 1.43
N LYS A 46 16.02 -24.97 1.53
CA LYS A 46 17.28 -24.38 1.07
C LYS A 46 18.32 -24.20 2.19
N ASN A 47 18.04 -24.64 3.41
CA ASN A 47 18.82 -24.40 4.63
C ASN A 47 18.95 -22.89 4.95
N ALA A 48 17.99 -22.10 4.57
CA ALA A 48 17.81 -20.73 5.01
C ALA A 48 16.79 -20.65 6.17
N SER A 49 16.65 -19.50 6.81
CA SER A 49 15.80 -19.36 7.99
C SER A 49 15.22 -17.96 8.16
N ASN A 50 14.10 -17.89 8.90
CA ASN A 50 13.52 -16.65 9.37
C ASN A 50 13.09 -15.68 8.25
N ASP A 51 12.50 -16.19 7.19
CA ASP A 51 12.08 -15.43 6.02
C ASP A 51 10.62 -14.96 6.06
N GLU A 52 9.81 -15.49 6.98
CA GLU A 52 8.39 -15.11 7.06
C GLU A 52 8.17 -13.82 7.86
N ILE A 53 7.20 -13.05 7.44
CA ILE A 53 6.68 -11.88 8.15
C ILE A 53 5.17 -11.91 8.15
N HIS A 54 4.55 -11.15 9.08
CA HIS A 54 3.15 -10.78 8.98
C HIS A 54 3.05 -9.31 8.61
N VAL A 55 2.08 -8.99 7.76
CA VAL A 55 1.78 -7.61 7.36
C VAL A 55 0.30 -7.33 7.59
N VAL A 56 0.01 -6.19 8.22
CA VAL A 56 -1.34 -5.68 8.44
C VAL A 56 -1.45 -4.29 7.83
N VAL A 57 -2.51 -4.06 7.08
CA VAL A 57 -2.88 -2.74 6.58
C VAL A 57 -4.04 -2.22 7.43
N VAL A 58 -3.91 -1.02 7.95
CA VAL A 58 -4.82 -0.43 8.94
C VAL A 58 -5.29 0.94 8.48
N ASP A 59 -6.57 1.23 8.67
CA ASP A 59 -7.13 2.59 8.57
C ASP A 59 -6.84 3.35 9.87
N ASN A 60 -5.61 3.82 10.02
CA ASN A 60 -5.17 4.49 11.24
C ASN A 60 -5.87 5.84 11.48
N GLY A 61 -6.23 6.54 10.41
CA GLY A 61 -6.98 7.80 10.47
C GLY A 61 -8.48 7.62 10.66
N GLY A 62 -9.04 6.52 10.14
CA GLY A 62 -10.48 6.28 10.10
C GLY A 62 -11.17 6.91 8.88
N GLU A 63 -10.41 7.47 7.93
CA GLU A 63 -10.98 8.17 6.78
C GLU A 63 -11.55 7.22 5.70
N LEU A 64 -11.13 5.96 5.71
CA LEU A 64 -11.58 4.95 4.76
C LEU A 64 -12.84 4.23 5.25
N THR A 65 -12.88 3.89 6.55
CA THR A 65 -13.93 3.05 7.15
C THR A 65 -14.87 3.82 8.07
N GLY A 66 -14.53 5.05 8.44
CA GLY A 66 -15.20 5.83 9.47
C GLY A 66 -14.77 5.46 10.90
N THR A 67 -13.91 4.47 11.08
CA THR A 67 -13.46 4.00 12.41
C THR A 67 -11.94 3.87 12.45
N LYS A 68 -11.33 4.66 13.33
CA LYS A 68 -9.89 4.66 13.56
C LYS A 68 -9.37 3.28 14.00
N GLY A 69 -8.25 2.84 13.42
CA GLY A 69 -7.59 1.61 13.79
C GLY A 69 -8.23 0.34 13.20
N THR A 70 -9.17 0.49 12.27
CA THR A 70 -9.78 -0.67 11.60
C THR A 70 -8.74 -1.40 10.75
N VAL A 71 -8.59 -2.71 10.96
CA VAL A 71 -7.75 -3.56 10.12
C VAL A 71 -8.44 -3.78 8.78
N LEU A 72 -7.77 -3.37 7.72
CA LEU A 72 -8.25 -3.47 6.34
C LEU A 72 -7.83 -4.79 5.69
N GLU A 73 -6.56 -5.14 5.80
CA GLU A 73 -5.99 -6.33 5.17
C GLU A 73 -4.98 -7.02 6.09
N ARG A 74 -4.86 -8.34 5.93
CA ARG A 74 -3.89 -9.19 6.64
C ARG A 74 -3.17 -10.08 5.65
N TYR A 75 -1.85 -10.17 5.81
CA TYR A 75 -0.98 -11.02 5.00
C TYR A 75 -0.17 -11.91 5.94
N PRO A 76 -0.70 -13.10 6.30
CA PRO A 76 -0.01 -14.03 7.19
C PRO A 76 1.11 -14.77 6.46
N PHE A 77 2.22 -14.99 7.14
CA PHE A 77 3.33 -15.86 6.73
C PHE A 77 3.85 -15.60 5.31
N VAL A 78 3.85 -14.34 4.87
CA VAL A 78 4.46 -13.95 3.60
C VAL A 78 5.97 -13.86 3.75
N SER A 79 6.70 -14.31 2.74
CA SER A 79 8.17 -14.38 2.78
C SER A 79 8.81 -13.09 2.25
N ILE A 80 9.92 -12.70 2.87
CA ILE A 80 10.79 -11.62 2.38
C ILE A 80 11.86 -12.11 1.41
N ALA A 81 12.00 -13.43 1.23
CA ALA A 81 12.84 -14.00 0.17
C ALA A 81 12.14 -13.90 -1.19
N SER A 82 12.83 -13.34 -2.18
CA SER A 82 12.23 -12.99 -3.49
C SER A 82 11.81 -14.20 -4.33
N ASP A 83 12.37 -15.35 -4.06
CA ASP A 83 12.09 -16.60 -4.76
C ASP A 83 11.16 -17.55 -4.00
N ALA A 84 10.61 -17.10 -2.86
CA ALA A 84 9.76 -17.91 -2.01
C ALA A 84 8.50 -18.39 -2.72
N LYS A 85 8.18 -19.67 -2.49
CA LYS A 85 7.01 -20.34 -3.07
C LYS A 85 6.25 -21.15 -2.03
N ASN A 86 4.95 -21.17 -2.21
CA ASN A 86 4.05 -22.09 -1.54
C ASN A 86 4.22 -23.54 -2.07
N ALA A 87 3.63 -24.50 -1.38
CA ALA A 87 3.69 -25.92 -1.77
C ALA A 87 3.06 -26.19 -3.16
N ASP A 88 2.12 -25.36 -3.58
CA ASP A 88 1.47 -25.42 -4.90
C ASP A 88 2.27 -24.73 -6.03
N GLY A 89 3.45 -24.17 -5.72
CA GLY A 89 4.33 -23.48 -6.65
C GLY A 89 4.00 -22.02 -6.90
N THR A 90 2.93 -21.47 -6.30
CA THR A 90 2.61 -20.05 -6.37
C THR A 90 3.61 -19.22 -5.55
N THR A 91 3.79 -17.94 -5.91
CA THR A 91 4.67 -17.05 -5.15
C THR A 91 4.19 -16.87 -3.72
N ASN A 92 5.12 -16.87 -2.76
CA ASN A 92 4.90 -16.42 -1.39
C ASN A 92 5.72 -15.16 -1.06
N TYR A 93 6.32 -14.53 -2.05
CA TYR A 93 7.07 -13.31 -1.87
C TYR A 93 6.15 -12.15 -1.47
N ALA A 94 6.42 -11.52 -0.32
CA ALA A 94 5.58 -10.49 0.27
C ALA A 94 5.21 -9.37 -0.70
N LYS A 95 6.20 -8.87 -1.46
CA LYS A 95 5.98 -7.81 -2.44
C LYS A 95 4.99 -8.22 -3.54
N ASP A 96 5.12 -9.43 -4.07
CA ASP A 96 4.24 -9.92 -5.13
C ASP A 96 2.82 -10.16 -4.60
N ILE A 97 2.71 -10.77 -3.40
CA ILE A 97 1.43 -11.03 -2.74
C ILE A 97 0.67 -9.72 -2.46
N VAL A 98 1.35 -8.75 -1.84
CA VAL A 98 0.74 -7.45 -1.52
C VAL A 98 0.31 -6.74 -2.80
N ASN A 99 1.18 -6.68 -3.82
CA ASN A 99 0.87 -5.99 -5.07
C ASN A 99 -0.26 -6.64 -5.87
N ALA A 100 -0.41 -7.96 -5.77
CA ALA A 100 -1.47 -8.69 -6.44
C ALA A 100 -2.82 -8.63 -5.72
N ARG A 101 -2.84 -8.51 -4.38
CA ARG A 101 -4.06 -8.68 -3.58
C ARG A 101 -4.54 -7.41 -2.89
N SER A 102 -3.63 -6.48 -2.55
CA SER A 102 -4.03 -5.28 -1.80
C SER A 102 -4.91 -4.37 -2.64
N GLU A 103 -5.97 -3.89 -2.02
CA GLU A 103 -6.83 -2.82 -2.56
C GLU A 103 -6.37 -1.43 -2.10
N TYR A 104 -5.49 -1.35 -1.10
CA TYR A 104 -5.13 -0.10 -0.41
C TYR A 104 -3.71 0.37 -0.67
N ILE A 105 -2.77 -0.55 -0.90
CA ILE A 105 -1.35 -0.21 -1.01
C ILE A 105 -0.64 -0.87 -2.19
N HIS A 106 0.47 -0.27 -2.60
CA HIS A 106 1.51 -0.89 -3.41
C HIS A 106 2.81 -1.00 -2.61
N MET A 107 3.42 -2.17 -2.61
CA MET A 107 4.72 -2.41 -2.01
C MET A 107 5.81 -2.19 -3.05
N VAL A 108 6.67 -1.19 -2.83
CA VAL A 108 7.77 -0.84 -3.75
C VAL A 108 9.03 -1.63 -3.41
N GLY A 109 9.31 -1.80 -2.12
CA GLY A 109 10.48 -2.51 -1.61
C GLY A 109 10.43 -2.61 -0.09
N PHE A 110 11.55 -2.98 0.50
CA PHE A 110 11.74 -3.04 1.94
C PHE A 110 12.55 -1.84 2.43
N ASP A 111 12.35 -1.45 3.68
CA ASP A 111 13.18 -0.45 4.33
C ASP A 111 14.62 -0.97 4.59
N SER A 112 15.47 -0.11 5.16
CA SER A 112 16.88 -0.43 5.39
C SER A 112 17.09 -1.61 6.34
N ASP A 113 16.22 -1.79 7.34
CA ASP A 113 16.37 -2.84 8.34
C ASP A 113 16.06 -4.21 7.74
N TYR A 114 14.94 -4.32 7.02
CA TYR A 114 14.60 -5.54 6.29
C TYR A 114 15.56 -5.83 5.15
N ALA A 115 15.99 -4.81 4.39
CA ALA A 115 17.00 -4.96 3.36
C ALA A 115 18.36 -5.41 3.93
N GLY A 116 18.73 -4.90 5.12
CA GLY A 116 19.91 -5.34 5.85
C GLY A 116 19.85 -6.80 6.33
N ALA A 117 18.62 -7.30 6.56
CA ALA A 117 18.36 -8.71 6.87
C ALA A 117 18.25 -9.61 5.62
N GLY A 118 18.47 -9.08 4.41
CA GLY A 118 18.44 -9.82 3.16
C GLY A 118 17.08 -9.83 2.44
N ALA A 119 16.10 -9.06 2.90
CA ALA A 119 14.81 -8.98 2.23
C ALA A 119 14.92 -8.56 0.76
N GLY A 120 14.23 -9.28 -0.11
CA GLY A 120 14.29 -9.08 -1.57
C GLY A 120 15.39 -9.86 -2.28
N THR A 121 16.24 -10.57 -1.56
CA THR A 121 17.21 -11.53 -2.16
C THR A 121 16.61 -12.94 -2.25
N THR A 122 17.23 -13.81 -3.02
CA THR A 122 16.90 -15.25 -3.04
C THR A 122 17.33 -15.91 -1.73
N ALA A 123 16.63 -16.97 -1.34
CA ALA A 123 17.04 -17.77 -0.20
C ALA A 123 18.15 -18.73 -0.61
N ASP A 124 19.33 -18.60 -0.01
CA ASP A 124 20.47 -19.49 -0.23
C ASP A 124 20.90 -20.20 1.07
N SER A 125 21.67 -21.27 0.94
CA SER A 125 22.06 -22.07 2.10
C SER A 125 22.91 -21.28 3.09
N GLY A 126 22.41 -21.21 4.33
CA GLY A 126 23.03 -20.48 5.43
C GLY A 126 22.46 -19.08 5.64
N ASP A 127 21.54 -18.63 4.79
CA ASP A 127 20.89 -17.33 4.97
C ASP A 127 20.01 -17.31 6.22
N ASN A 128 20.05 -16.18 6.90
CA ASN A 128 19.16 -15.85 8.01
C ASN A 128 18.57 -14.47 7.77
N PHE A 129 17.27 -14.39 7.58
CA PHE A 129 16.56 -13.16 7.26
C PHE A 129 16.09 -12.34 8.48
N SER A 130 16.60 -12.66 9.69
CA SER A 130 16.18 -11.95 10.91
C SER A 130 17.22 -11.02 11.56
N PRO A 131 18.49 -10.91 11.13
CA PRO A 131 19.44 -10.03 11.80
C PRO A 131 18.93 -8.60 11.90
N GLY A 132 18.89 -8.05 13.13
CA GLY A 132 18.42 -6.69 13.39
C GLY A 132 16.90 -6.53 13.52
N LEU A 133 16.10 -7.50 13.13
CA LEU A 133 14.63 -7.44 13.20
C LEU A 133 14.14 -7.89 14.59
N THR A 134 14.13 -6.99 15.55
CA THR A 134 13.86 -7.30 16.98
C THR A 134 12.46 -6.92 17.44
N SER A 135 11.75 -6.07 16.72
CA SER A 135 10.41 -5.58 17.07
C SER A 135 9.55 -5.39 15.83
N ALA A 136 8.23 -5.43 16.01
CA ALA A 136 7.30 -5.03 14.97
C ALA A 136 7.45 -3.53 14.66
N THR A 137 7.22 -3.17 13.41
CA THR A 137 7.35 -1.78 12.93
C THR A 137 6.06 -1.29 12.32
N ASP A 138 5.73 -0.03 12.62
CA ASP A 138 4.55 0.66 12.12
C ASP A 138 4.97 1.78 11.17
N HIS A 139 4.48 1.74 9.95
CA HIS A 139 4.74 2.72 8.91
C HIS A 139 3.45 3.48 8.58
N THR A 140 3.28 4.66 9.17
CA THR A 140 2.16 5.56 8.85
C THR A 140 2.47 6.33 7.57
N PHE A 141 1.53 6.32 6.65
CA PHE A 141 1.67 7.05 5.40
C PHE A 141 1.51 8.55 5.65
N THR A 142 2.31 9.33 4.95
CA THR A 142 2.37 10.79 5.06
C THR A 142 2.62 11.40 3.69
N LYS A 143 2.53 12.73 3.59
CA LYS A 143 2.82 13.49 2.37
C LYS A 143 1.80 13.32 1.23
N GLY A 144 0.71 12.60 1.45
CA GLY A 144 -0.44 12.72 0.57
C GLY A 144 -0.99 14.14 0.68
N ALA A 145 -1.21 14.80 -0.44
CA ALA A 145 -1.81 16.12 -0.48
C ALA A 145 -2.85 16.15 -1.59
N ASN A 146 -3.98 16.76 -1.29
CA ASN A 146 -4.97 17.04 -2.32
C ASN A 146 -4.48 18.20 -3.18
N SER A 147 -4.81 18.18 -4.47
CA SER A 147 -4.61 19.37 -5.28
C SER A 147 -5.45 20.51 -4.69
N GLY A 148 -4.98 21.73 -4.82
CA GLY A 148 -5.80 22.90 -4.51
C GLY A 148 -7.09 22.91 -5.32
N ALA A 149 -7.95 23.90 -5.04
CA ALA A 149 -9.12 24.11 -5.85
C ALA A 149 -8.72 24.30 -7.33
N LEU A 150 -9.47 23.68 -8.23
CA LEU A 150 -9.25 23.82 -9.66
C LEU A 150 -9.35 25.29 -10.06
N THR A 151 -8.40 25.75 -10.83
CA THR A 151 -8.45 27.07 -11.45
C THR A 151 -9.37 27.06 -12.68
N THR A 152 -9.88 28.22 -13.05
CA THR A 152 -10.69 28.40 -14.26
C THR A 152 -9.99 27.85 -15.50
N SER A 153 -8.68 28.12 -15.63
CA SER A 153 -7.88 27.63 -16.77
C SER A 153 -7.77 26.11 -16.83
N GLU A 154 -7.61 25.43 -15.69
CA GLU A 154 -7.54 23.96 -15.66
C GLU A 154 -8.87 23.31 -16.05
N VAL A 155 -9.98 23.92 -15.60
CA VAL A 155 -11.32 23.48 -15.98
C VAL A 155 -11.54 23.63 -17.47
N LEU A 156 -11.24 24.81 -18.04
CA LEU A 156 -11.38 25.07 -19.48
C LEU A 156 -10.51 24.14 -20.31
N THR A 157 -9.24 23.94 -19.94
CA THR A 157 -8.36 22.97 -20.60
C THR A 157 -8.96 21.55 -20.63
N GLY A 158 -9.69 21.17 -19.60
CA GLY A 158 -10.41 19.89 -19.56
C GLY A 158 -11.57 19.84 -20.55
N PHE A 159 -12.30 20.96 -20.72
CA PHE A 159 -13.40 21.05 -21.67
C PHE A 159 -12.92 21.19 -23.12
N ASP A 160 -11.77 21.81 -23.38
CA ASP A 160 -11.14 21.91 -24.71
C ASP A 160 -10.97 20.54 -25.40
N LEU A 161 -10.86 19.47 -24.60
CA LEU A 161 -10.77 18.09 -25.14
C LEU A 161 -12.05 17.64 -25.85
N PHE A 162 -13.18 18.32 -25.63
CA PHE A 162 -14.48 18.02 -26.21
C PHE A 162 -14.94 19.07 -27.23
N GLU A 163 -14.10 20.06 -27.57
CA GLU A 163 -14.43 21.18 -28.46
C GLU A 163 -14.63 20.71 -29.90
N ASP A 164 -13.91 19.67 -30.32
CA ASP A 164 -14.01 19.14 -31.67
C ASP A 164 -15.29 18.27 -31.85
N LYS A 165 -16.33 18.89 -32.34
CA LYS A 165 -17.63 18.23 -32.60
C LYS A 165 -17.60 17.17 -33.68
N ASP A 166 -16.53 17.09 -34.49
CA ASP A 166 -16.37 16.06 -35.49
C ASP A 166 -15.84 14.75 -34.91
N ILE A 167 -15.20 14.84 -33.69
CA ILE A 167 -14.66 13.72 -32.96
C ILE A 167 -15.56 13.32 -31.81
N VAL A 168 -16.14 14.28 -31.10
CA VAL A 168 -16.95 14.04 -29.87
C VAL A 168 -18.31 14.72 -30.03
N GLU A 169 -19.38 13.92 -30.03
CA GLU A 169 -20.76 14.42 -30.00
C GLU A 169 -21.20 14.56 -28.53
N VAL A 170 -21.46 15.79 -28.09
CA VAL A 170 -21.84 16.11 -26.71
C VAL A 170 -23.30 16.53 -26.69
N ASP A 171 -24.15 15.76 -26.00
CA ASP A 171 -25.58 16.10 -25.84
C ASP A 171 -25.82 17.09 -24.70
N PHE A 172 -25.03 16.99 -23.62
CA PHE A 172 -25.15 17.83 -22.42
C PHE A 172 -23.79 18.25 -21.90
N LEU A 173 -23.67 19.52 -21.53
CA LEU A 173 -22.52 20.09 -20.88
C LEU A 173 -22.91 20.60 -19.48
N VAL A 174 -22.25 20.09 -18.45
CA VAL A 174 -22.49 20.51 -17.08
C VAL A 174 -21.22 21.17 -16.54
N ALA A 175 -21.28 22.50 -16.38
CA ALA A 175 -20.16 23.21 -15.77
C ALA A 175 -20.02 22.85 -14.28
N PRO A 176 -18.81 22.54 -13.80
CA PRO A 176 -18.57 22.30 -12.37
C PRO A 176 -18.80 23.57 -11.55
N SER A 177 -19.09 23.40 -10.27
CA SER A 177 -19.16 24.53 -9.34
C SER A 177 -17.76 25.08 -9.08
N MET A 178 -17.58 26.36 -9.33
CA MET A 178 -16.32 27.07 -9.07
C MET A 178 -16.33 27.75 -7.70
N ASN A 179 -15.16 28.08 -7.17
CA ASN A 179 -15.00 28.69 -5.85
C ASN A 179 -15.53 30.13 -5.75
N SER A 180 -15.65 30.81 -6.88
CA SER A 180 -16.21 32.17 -6.93
C SER A 180 -17.23 32.30 -8.05
N ARG A 181 -18.15 33.28 -7.89
CA ARG A 181 -19.10 33.60 -8.94
C ARG A 181 -18.43 34.14 -10.21
N ALA A 182 -17.31 34.84 -10.07
CA ALA A 182 -16.56 35.38 -11.20
C ALA A 182 -15.96 34.23 -12.03
N ASP A 183 -15.35 33.25 -11.38
CA ASP A 183 -14.78 32.06 -12.04
C ASP A 183 -15.89 31.23 -12.70
N GLN A 184 -17.04 31.05 -12.00
CA GLN A 184 -18.19 30.36 -12.55
C GLN A 184 -18.70 31.05 -13.84
N THR A 185 -18.76 32.38 -13.84
CA THR A 185 -19.20 33.14 -15.00
C THR A 185 -18.21 33.01 -16.17
N THR A 186 -16.91 33.00 -15.87
CA THR A 186 -15.87 32.80 -16.88
C THR A 186 -15.99 31.43 -17.54
N VAL A 187 -16.11 30.37 -16.75
CA VAL A 187 -16.26 28.99 -17.28
C VAL A 187 -17.52 28.87 -18.14
N VAL A 188 -18.66 29.39 -17.65
CA VAL A 188 -19.95 29.28 -18.38
C VAL A 188 -19.95 30.09 -19.68
N ASN A 189 -19.22 31.20 -19.76
CA ASN A 189 -19.16 32.01 -20.96
C ASN A 189 -18.20 31.47 -22.04
N ASP A 190 -17.27 30.60 -21.64
CA ASP A 190 -16.25 30.05 -22.53
C ASP A 190 -16.64 28.65 -23.07
N LEU A 191 -17.64 28.01 -22.45
CA LEU A 191 -18.23 26.75 -22.89
C LEU A 191 -19.29 26.93 -23.98
#